data_df1f96cfed8892ee763b82eeb53efaa6
#
_entry.id   df1f96cfed8892ee763b82eeb53efaa6
#
_cell.length_a   1.000
_cell.length_b   1.000
_cell.length_c   1.000
_cell.angle_alpha   90.00
_cell.angle_beta   90.00
_cell.angle_gamma   90.00
#
_symmetry.space_group_name_H-M   'P 1'
#
loop_
_entity.id
_entity.type
_entity.pdbx_description
1 polymer ?
#
loop_
_entity_poly.entity_id
_entity_poly.type
_entity_poly.pdbx_seq_one_letter_code
_entity_poly.pdbx_strand_id
1 'polypeptide(L)'
;MSLKIMNLKHFLTLSALLLGYVVSAQPTEWNVQYIKQKEYGSPSAFNPRKIDLPDIDGYTTLKVDLHMHTVNSDGDVSPRMRVMEAFVEGLDAIAITDHQPAFGRPDDWDYDQSYPQAMNEAKSRDILLIKGFEISHSQNDIGHMNVLFVKDCNAYDIPMNFGQKETHEVLLQAKSEDAWVTANHPGWPDENSELSQFWIDEIESGLVQGMEVFNAYEFYPLAIDHVRKYNLAFIGASDQHRPMNFDYDLDKVMRPMTIVFAEERSVEAIHDALKARRTVAYANNLLAGDPKWLLKLLRASLKIEKVEDRGANVRVRIFNQSDIDYILDCGIPSKLIRIPSHRYFDGERSKIDLDLQYTVTNMFIGSAECLSIPMSMIFTKQSDIDMPMADAKGVSYAGGKVLLPLVCEAGHTYYTTDGSEPAPGNGTLYSGPVALDRSCTLKARTFNGDKSSYTYEYPFIYLSAVKAKTGKGGLAYSFYSDPAIRSIVSVNDLTPERYKRSGFTAIPSLQKHEEEDWYGYVFEGWIKVPVSGIYSFKLDTDDGSQLYLDDILIIDNDYNKGNIISTGAAYLEAGLHKFRMPYFEGHNDQKIELGWALPGSIRFTPVPAEVFFKP
;
A
#
# COMPACT_ATOMS: atom_id res chain seq x y z
N MET A 1 -56.06 -55.63 35.53
CA MET A 1 -54.93 -55.29 34.68
C MET A 1 -55.34 -54.13 33.79
N SER A 2 -55.02 -52.90 34.20
CA SER A 2 -55.52 -51.66 33.61
C SER A 2 -54.57 -51.12 32.53
N LEU A 3 -54.98 -51.12 31.27
CA LEU A 3 -54.29 -50.40 30.20
C LEU A 3 -54.63 -48.92 30.35
N LYS A 4 -53.60 -48.09 30.63
CA LYS A 4 -53.72 -46.65 30.58
C LYS A 4 -53.86 -46.21 29.10
N ILE A 5 -55.04 -45.62 28.83
CA ILE A 5 -55.31 -44.92 27.58
C ILE A 5 -54.34 -43.70 27.49
N MET A 6 -53.34 -43.76 26.63
CA MET A 6 -52.47 -42.64 26.32
C MET A 6 -53.26 -41.62 25.53
N ASN A 7 -53.23 -40.40 25.97
CA ASN A 7 -54.05 -39.26 25.56
C ASN A 7 -53.96 -38.98 24.05
N LEU A 8 -55.04 -39.22 23.32
CA LEU A 8 -55.27 -39.00 21.91
C LEU A 8 -54.94 -37.52 21.46
N LYS A 9 -54.98 -36.59 22.42
CA LYS A 9 -54.71 -35.19 22.18
C LYS A 9 -53.21 -34.90 21.82
N HIS A 10 -52.26 -35.66 22.33
CA HIS A 10 -50.83 -35.48 22.00
C HIS A 10 -50.48 -36.08 20.67
N PHE A 11 -51.22 -37.09 20.20
CA PHE A 11 -51.00 -37.67 18.87
C PHE A 11 -51.53 -36.76 17.76
N LEU A 12 -52.67 -36.08 18.02
CA LEU A 12 -53.25 -35.12 17.06
C LEU A 12 -52.44 -33.80 16.97
N THR A 13 -51.79 -33.36 18.07
CA THR A 13 -50.90 -32.16 18.01
C THR A 13 -49.58 -32.44 17.32
N LEU A 14 -49.03 -33.64 17.46
CA LEU A 14 -47.79 -34.01 16.74
C LEU A 14 -48.05 -34.23 15.25
N SER A 15 -49.22 -34.82 14.91
CA SER A 15 -49.65 -34.98 13.50
C SER A 15 -50.00 -33.66 12.84
N ALA A 16 -50.59 -32.70 13.58
CA ALA A 16 -50.87 -31.35 13.06
C ALA A 16 -49.62 -30.51 12.86
N LEU A 17 -48.58 -30.66 13.71
CA LEU A 17 -47.29 -30.03 13.52
C LEU A 17 -46.53 -30.63 12.34
N LEU A 18 -46.57 -31.94 12.14
CA LEU A 18 -45.96 -32.59 10.96
C LEU A 18 -46.73 -32.28 9.67
N LEU A 19 -48.08 -32.23 9.70
CA LEU A 19 -48.88 -31.82 8.55
C LEU A 19 -48.72 -30.32 8.24
N GLY A 20 -48.56 -29.47 9.24
CA GLY A 20 -48.30 -28.05 9.08
C GLY A 20 -46.94 -27.77 8.37
N TYR A 21 -45.90 -28.55 8.65
CA TYR A 21 -44.63 -28.47 7.98
C TYR A 21 -44.65 -29.01 6.53
N VAL A 22 -45.46 -30.05 6.27
CA VAL A 22 -45.60 -30.62 4.94
C VAL A 22 -46.52 -29.76 4.06
N VAL A 23 -47.54 -29.13 4.63
CA VAL A 23 -48.47 -28.26 3.85
C VAL A 23 -47.83 -26.93 3.50
N SER A 24 -46.89 -26.43 4.30
CA SER A 24 -46.13 -25.20 3.92
C SER A 24 -45.09 -25.42 2.81
N ALA A 25 -44.79 -26.67 2.50
CA ALA A 25 -43.82 -27.06 1.46
C ALA A 25 -44.46 -27.53 0.14
N GLN A 26 -45.82 -27.60 0.07
CA GLN A 26 -46.46 -28.00 -1.20
C GLN A 26 -46.57 -26.82 -2.17
N PRO A 27 -46.16 -27.04 -3.43
CA PRO A 27 -46.32 -26.03 -4.48
C PRO A 27 -47.83 -25.69 -4.62
N THR A 28 -48.15 -24.39 -4.70
CA THR A 28 -49.48 -23.94 -5.10
C THR A 28 -49.73 -24.29 -6.57
N GLU A 29 -50.99 -24.30 -7.02
CA GLU A 29 -51.37 -24.63 -8.41
C GLU A 29 -50.63 -23.77 -9.47
N TRP A 30 -50.13 -22.60 -9.11
CA TRP A 30 -49.39 -21.68 -9.95
C TRP A 30 -47.88 -21.91 -9.95
N ASN A 31 -47.39 -22.69 -9.06
CA ASN A 31 -46.07 -23.31 -9.02
C ASN A 31 -44.87 -22.40 -9.31
N VAL A 32 -44.97 -21.11 -8.97
CA VAL A 32 -43.83 -20.20 -9.00
C VAL A 32 -43.20 -20.18 -7.62
N GLN A 33 -42.02 -20.76 -7.51
CA GLN A 33 -41.23 -20.72 -6.29
C GLN A 33 -40.05 -19.78 -6.48
N TYR A 34 -39.95 -18.81 -5.57
CA TYR A 34 -38.82 -17.92 -5.53
C TYR A 34 -37.73 -18.54 -4.65
N ILE A 35 -36.64 -18.96 -5.24
CA ILE A 35 -35.45 -19.40 -4.52
C ILE A 35 -34.80 -18.15 -3.92
N LYS A 36 -34.54 -18.17 -2.62
CA LYS A 36 -33.93 -17.02 -1.93
C LYS A 36 -32.52 -16.80 -2.45
N GLN A 37 -32.22 -15.59 -2.85
CA GLN A 37 -30.94 -15.21 -3.48
C GLN A 37 -29.74 -15.58 -2.63
N LYS A 38 -29.81 -15.40 -1.32
CA LYS A 38 -28.72 -15.76 -0.40
C LYS A 38 -28.33 -17.24 -0.40
N GLU A 39 -29.19 -18.11 -0.93
CA GLU A 39 -28.89 -19.54 -1.06
C GLU A 39 -27.91 -19.82 -2.19
N TYR A 40 -27.71 -18.84 -3.08
CA TYR A 40 -26.70 -18.88 -4.16
C TYR A 40 -25.37 -18.24 -3.78
N GLY A 41 -25.28 -17.58 -2.62
CA GLY A 41 -24.04 -17.02 -2.06
C GLY A 41 -23.67 -15.63 -2.59
N SER A 42 -23.36 -15.51 -3.87
CA SER A 42 -22.81 -14.30 -4.47
C SER A 42 -23.69 -13.04 -4.29
N PRO A 43 -23.06 -11.85 -4.17
CA PRO A 43 -23.77 -10.58 -4.21
C PRO A 43 -24.63 -10.43 -5.49
N SER A 44 -25.78 -9.79 -5.34
CA SER A 44 -26.74 -9.60 -6.44
C SER A 44 -27.61 -8.37 -6.21
N ALA A 45 -28.45 -8.02 -7.18
CA ALA A 45 -29.44 -6.95 -7.05
C ALA A 45 -30.42 -7.14 -5.88
N PHE A 46 -30.59 -8.37 -5.39
CA PHE A 46 -31.45 -8.70 -4.24
C PHE A 46 -30.66 -8.88 -2.93
N ASN A 47 -29.35 -9.08 -3.03
CA ASN A 47 -28.44 -9.25 -1.91
C ASN A 47 -27.10 -8.55 -2.23
N PRO A 48 -27.10 -7.22 -2.33
CA PRO A 48 -25.87 -6.49 -2.62
C PRO A 48 -24.86 -6.66 -1.48
N ARG A 49 -23.58 -6.62 -1.83
CA ARG A 49 -22.50 -6.56 -0.84
C ARG A 49 -22.60 -5.25 -0.09
N LYS A 50 -22.29 -5.28 1.18
CA LYS A 50 -21.94 -4.10 1.94
C LYS A 50 -20.45 -4.12 2.19
N ILE A 51 -19.74 -3.08 1.77
CA ILE A 51 -18.33 -2.89 2.08
C ILE A 51 -18.24 -2.04 3.33
N ASP A 52 -17.82 -2.66 4.44
CA ASP A 52 -17.68 -1.99 5.72
C ASP A 52 -16.27 -1.39 5.87
N LEU A 53 -16.15 -0.12 5.47
CA LEU A 53 -15.01 0.73 5.77
C LEU A 53 -15.49 1.88 6.65
N PRO A 54 -14.92 2.07 7.85
CA PRO A 54 -15.40 3.10 8.77
C PRO A 54 -15.08 4.50 8.25
N ASP A 55 -15.94 5.45 8.60
CA ASP A 55 -15.64 6.86 8.45
C ASP A 55 -14.43 7.26 9.31
N ILE A 56 -13.66 8.20 8.84
CA ILE A 56 -12.55 8.79 9.58
C ILE A 56 -12.94 10.19 10.06
N ASP A 57 -12.24 10.71 11.10
CA ASP A 57 -12.57 12.00 11.69
C ASP A 57 -12.68 13.12 10.65
N GLY A 58 -13.86 13.67 10.52
CA GLY A 58 -14.21 14.79 9.62
C GLY A 58 -14.54 14.38 8.18
N TYR A 59 -14.56 13.06 7.85
CA TYR A 59 -14.79 12.60 6.49
C TYR A 59 -15.63 11.33 6.43
N THR A 60 -16.50 11.26 5.43
CA THR A 60 -17.19 10.03 5.00
C THR A 60 -16.28 9.21 4.09
N THR A 61 -16.19 7.92 4.34
CA THR A 61 -15.36 6.99 3.58
C THR A 61 -16.15 6.40 2.41
N LEU A 62 -15.83 6.84 1.19
CA LEU A 62 -16.49 6.41 -0.03
C LEU A 62 -15.64 5.40 -0.82
N LYS A 63 -16.31 4.41 -1.42
CA LYS A 63 -15.74 3.36 -2.27
C LYS A 63 -16.03 3.72 -3.71
N VAL A 64 -14.99 4.07 -4.46
CA VAL A 64 -15.13 4.68 -5.79
C VAL A 64 -14.28 3.92 -6.82
N ASP A 65 -14.87 3.55 -7.96
CA ASP A 65 -14.09 3.06 -9.09
C ASP A 65 -14.07 4.12 -10.19
N LEU A 66 -12.87 4.56 -10.54
CA LEU A 66 -12.64 5.71 -11.40
C LEU A 66 -12.24 5.33 -12.84
N HIS A 67 -12.27 4.03 -13.19
CA HIS A 67 -11.83 3.56 -14.50
C HIS A 67 -12.60 2.29 -14.91
N MET A 68 -13.47 2.42 -15.93
CA MET A 68 -14.18 1.28 -16.52
C MET A 68 -14.75 1.60 -17.90
N HIS A 69 -14.93 0.56 -18.70
CA HIS A 69 -15.35 0.62 -20.10
C HIS A 69 -16.72 0.00 -20.34
N THR A 70 -17.36 0.42 -21.41
CA THR A 70 -18.69 -0.07 -21.82
C THR A 70 -18.72 -0.43 -23.32
N VAL A 71 -19.86 -0.91 -23.78
CA VAL A 71 -20.10 -1.17 -25.23
C VAL A 71 -19.99 0.09 -26.10
N ASN A 72 -19.89 1.27 -25.52
CA ASN A 72 -19.68 2.51 -26.25
C ASN A 72 -18.20 2.74 -26.63
N SER A 73 -17.26 2.00 -26.04
CA SER A 73 -15.89 1.82 -26.54
C SER A 73 -15.62 0.35 -26.88
N ASP A 74 -14.90 -0.37 -26.07
CA ASP A 74 -14.47 -1.75 -26.30
C ASP A 74 -14.86 -2.70 -25.15
N GLY A 75 -15.66 -2.24 -24.21
CA GLY A 75 -16.21 -3.10 -23.16
C GLY A 75 -17.42 -3.94 -23.63
N ASP A 76 -17.68 -5.02 -22.92
CA ASP A 76 -18.73 -6.01 -23.24
C ASP A 76 -20.10 -5.70 -22.60
N VAL A 77 -20.18 -4.70 -21.70
CA VAL A 77 -21.40 -4.40 -20.95
C VAL A 77 -21.91 -2.98 -21.18
N SER A 78 -23.22 -2.79 -21.04
CA SER A 78 -23.80 -1.46 -21.20
C SER A 78 -23.47 -0.54 -20.01
N PRO A 79 -23.51 0.80 -20.20
CA PRO A 79 -23.34 1.77 -19.11
C PRO A 79 -24.28 1.51 -17.92
N ARG A 80 -25.51 1.12 -18.20
CA ARG A 80 -26.48 0.74 -17.18
C ARG A 80 -26.00 -0.47 -16.34
N MET A 81 -25.37 -1.46 -16.99
CA MET A 81 -24.86 -2.64 -16.27
C MET A 81 -23.69 -2.29 -15.36
N ARG A 82 -22.80 -1.36 -15.73
CA ARG A 82 -21.74 -0.89 -14.84
C ARG A 82 -22.28 -0.33 -13.52
N VAL A 83 -23.38 0.42 -13.59
CA VAL A 83 -24.08 0.90 -12.39
C VAL A 83 -24.65 -0.25 -11.57
N MET A 84 -25.26 -1.26 -12.24
CA MET A 84 -25.80 -2.43 -11.53
C MET A 84 -24.70 -3.23 -10.83
N GLU A 85 -23.57 -3.44 -11.48
CA GLU A 85 -22.40 -4.09 -10.88
C GLU A 85 -21.89 -3.30 -9.67
N ALA A 86 -21.70 -1.99 -9.79
CA ALA A 86 -21.29 -1.12 -8.69
C ALA A 86 -22.23 -1.23 -7.48
N PHE A 87 -23.54 -1.20 -7.72
CA PHE A 87 -24.54 -1.36 -6.68
C PHE A 87 -24.44 -2.74 -6.00
N VAL A 88 -24.38 -3.81 -6.81
CA VAL A 88 -24.30 -5.19 -6.30
C VAL A 88 -23.04 -5.40 -5.45
N GLU A 89 -21.96 -4.75 -5.82
CA GLU A 89 -20.65 -4.89 -5.17
C GLU A 89 -20.42 -3.91 -4.03
N GLY A 90 -21.33 -2.97 -3.80
CA GLY A 90 -21.32 -2.06 -2.66
C GLY A 90 -20.45 -0.82 -2.83
N LEU A 91 -20.23 -0.38 -4.06
CA LEU A 91 -19.57 0.91 -4.33
C LEU A 91 -20.53 2.09 -4.06
N ASP A 92 -19.95 3.26 -3.78
CA ASP A 92 -20.69 4.53 -3.63
C ASP A 92 -20.73 5.32 -4.94
N ALA A 93 -19.67 5.25 -5.73
CA ALA A 93 -19.53 6.01 -6.96
C ALA A 93 -18.75 5.24 -8.03
N ILE A 94 -19.01 5.59 -9.28
CA ILE A 94 -18.25 5.10 -10.43
C ILE A 94 -18.02 6.23 -11.44
N ALA A 95 -16.90 6.13 -12.18
CA ALA A 95 -16.69 6.85 -13.42
C ALA A 95 -16.75 5.87 -14.60
N ILE A 96 -17.51 6.21 -15.65
CA ILE A 96 -17.44 5.50 -16.92
C ILE A 96 -16.49 6.28 -17.81
N THR A 97 -15.44 5.61 -18.28
CA THR A 97 -14.29 6.22 -18.95
C THR A 97 -14.03 5.55 -20.29
N ASP A 98 -15.09 5.41 -21.11
CA ASP A 98 -14.95 4.87 -22.44
C ASP A 98 -13.84 5.58 -23.24
N HIS A 99 -13.11 4.84 -24.06
CA HIS A 99 -12.00 5.37 -24.85
C HIS A 99 -12.40 6.53 -25.75
N GLN A 100 -11.56 7.55 -25.81
CA GLN A 100 -11.66 8.67 -26.74
C GLN A 100 -10.27 9.02 -27.29
N PRO A 101 -10.03 8.85 -28.60
CA PRO A 101 -10.99 8.34 -29.60
C PRO A 101 -11.27 6.84 -29.43
N ALA A 102 -12.46 6.40 -29.80
CA ALA A 102 -12.86 4.99 -29.75
C ALA A 102 -12.61 4.32 -31.10
N PHE A 103 -11.75 3.32 -31.15
CA PHE A 103 -11.38 2.62 -32.37
C PHE A 103 -12.59 1.93 -33.03
N GLY A 104 -12.69 2.06 -34.38
CA GLY A 104 -13.77 1.47 -35.15
C GLY A 104 -15.11 2.17 -35.04
N ARG A 105 -15.21 3.31 -34.37
CA ARG A 105 -16.41 4.15 -34.31
C ARG A 105 -16.43 5.16 -35.48
N PRO A 106 -17.60 5.62 -35.92
CA PRO A 106 -17.72 6.65 -36.96
C PRO A 106 -17.23 8.02 -36.44
N ASP A 107 -16.88 8.93 -37.34
CA ASP A 107 -16.36 10.27 -37.01
C ASP A 107 -17.38 11.15 -36.26
N ASP A 108 -18.68 10.86 -36.35
CA ASP A 108 -19.75 11.54 -35.61
C ASP A 108 -20.21 10.79 -34.35
N TRP A 109 -19.33 9.94 -33.80
CA TRP A 109 -19.63 9.20 -32.56
C TRP A 109 -19.86 10.12 -31.38
N ASP A 110 -20.95 9.89 -30.65
CA ASP A 110 -21.27 10.63 -29.44
C ASP A 110 -20.51 10.05 -28.23
N TYR A 111 -19.42 10.67 -27.85
CA TYR A 111 -18.61 10.26 -26.69
C TYR A 111 -19.27 10.57 -25.33
N ASP A 112 -20.32 11.40 -25.31
CA ASP A 112 -21.05 11.74 -24.08
C ASP A 112 -22.15 10.72 -23.73
N GLN A 113 -22.47 9.80 -24.64
CA GLN A 113 -23.67 8.96 -24.55
C GLN A 113 -23.68 7.99 -23.36
N SER A 114 -22.54 7.54 -22.85
CA SER A 114 -22.47 6.60 -21.73
C SER A 114 -23.07 7.16 -20.45
N TYR A 115 -22.89 8.45 -20.21
CA TYR A 115 -23.40 9.11 -19.03
C TYR A 115 -24.94 9.15 -18.96
N PRO A 116 -25.69 9.64 -19.96
CA PRO A 116 -27.15 9.61 -19.93
C PRO A 116 -27.74 8.18 -19.97
N GLN A 117 -27.07 7.20 -20.59
CA GLN A 117 -27.51 5.81 -20.58
C GLN A 117 -27.43 5.17 -19.18
N ALA A 118 -26.47 5.58 -18.34
CA ALA A 118 -26.28 5.09 -16.98
C ALA A 118 -27.12 5.86 -15.93
N MET A 119 -27.44 7.12 -16.18
CA MET A 119 -27.94 8.07 -15.18
C MET A 119 -29.23 7.62 -14.47
N ASN A 120 -30.19 7.06 -15.19
CA ASN A 120 -31.45 6.63 -14.60
C ASN A 120 -31.26 5.48 -13.62
N GLU A 121 -30.39 4.52 -13.97
CA GLU A 121 -30.05 3.42 -13.07
C GLU A 121 -29.24 3.93 -11.87
N ALA A 122 -28.28 4.83 -12.08
CA ALA A 122 -27.47 5.44 -11.03
C ALA A 122 -28.36 6.13 -9.98
N LYS A 123 -29.32 6.95 -10.43
CA LYS A 123 -30.30 7.61 -9.54
C LYS A 123 -31.17 6.60 -8.79
N SER A 124 -31.62 5.53 -9.45
CA SER A 124 -32.50 4.53 -8.82
C SER A 124 -31.79 3.66 -7.79
N ARG A 125 -30.46 3.52 -7.92
CA ARG A 125 -29.60 2.71 -7.04
C ARG A 125 -28.79 3.54 -6.05
N ASP A 126 -28.94 4.86 -6.08
CA ASP A 126 -28.16 5.78 -5.25
C ASP A 126 -26.64 5.62 -5.46
N ILE A 127 -26.23 5.40 -6.71
CA ILE A 127 -24.81 5.39 -7.12
C ILE A 127 -24.47 6.78 -7.67
N LEU A 128 -23.40 7.36 -7.16
CA LEU A 128 -22.86 8.62 -7.69
C LEU A 128 -22.17 8.31 -9.04
N LEU A 129 -22.55 9.02 -10.08
CA LEU A 129 -22.03 8.83 -11.44
C LEU A 129 -21.14 9.99 -11.83
N ILE A 130 -19.87 9.73 -12.07
CA ILE A 130 -18.86 10.68 -12.52
C ILE A 130 -18.75 10.57 -14.05
N LYS A 131 -18.79 11.71 -14.74
CA LYS A 131 -18.60 11.79 -16.19
C LYS A 131 -17.11 11.90 -16.51
N GLY A 132 -16.65 11.13 -17.48
CA GLY A 132 -15.28 11.16 -17.96
C GLY A 132 -15.06 10.32 -19.21
N PHE A 133 -13.84 10.28 -19.66
CA PHE A 133 -13.37 9.45 -20.77
C PHE A 133 -11.90 9.10 -20.55
N GLU A 134 -11.44 8.08 -21.24
CA GLU A 134 -10.02 7.72 -21.28
C GLU A 134 -9.39 8.14 -22.60
N ILE A 135 -8.32 8.95 -22.52
CA ILE A 135 -7.42 9.17 -23.64
C ILE A 135 -6.62 7.88 -23.80
N SER A 136 -6.84 7.15 -24.89
CA SER A 136 -6.12 5.92 -25.17
C SER A 136 -5.29 6.07 -26.44
N HIS A 137 -4.02 5.72 -26.36
CA HIS A 137 -3.08 5.87 -27.45
C HIS A 137 -2.21 4.64 -27.66
N SER A 138 -1.92 4.34 -28.94
CA SER A 138 -1.04 3.24 -29.32
C SER A 138 0.45 3.56 -29.27
N GLN A 139 0.85 4.81 -28.99
CA GLN A 139 2.26 5.21 -28.90
C GLN A 139 2.78 5.01 -27.48
N ASN A 140 3.83 4.22 -27.35
CA ASN A 140 4.37 3.71 -26.10
C ASN A 140 4.86 4.79 -25.12
N ASP A 141 5.11 6.01 -25.56
CA ASP A 141 5.66 7.09 -24.75
C ASP A 141 4.61 8.03 -24.14
N ILE A 142 3.34 7.87 -24.53
CA ILE A 142 2.24 8.72 -24.03
C ILE A 142 1.47 8.01 -22.93
N GLY A 143 1.15 6.71 -23.09
CA GLY A 143 0.30 5.96 -22.16
C GLY A 143 -1.17 6.41 -22.21
N HIS A 144 -1.97 5.93 -21.25
CA HIS A 144 -3.40 6.26 -21.14
C HIS A 144 -3.69 7.19 -19.97
N MET A 145 -4.75 7.99 -20.07
CA MET A 145 -5.14 8.96 -19.05
C MET A 145 -6.64 9.09 -18.95
N ASN A 146 -7.20 9.00 -17.76
CA ASN A 146 -8.60 9.35 -17.53
C ASN A 146 -8.75 10.86 -17.30
N VAL A 147 -9.70 11.45 -18.00
CA VAL A 147 -10.16 12.84 -17.80
C VAL A 147 -11.56 12.76 -17.19
N LEU A 148 -11.69 13.19 -15.94
CA LEU A 148 -12.91 13.05 -15.14
C LEU A 148 -13.53 14.39 -14.79
N PHE A 149 -14.81 14.40 -14.40
CA PHE A 149 -15.61 15.57 -14.04
C PHE A 149 -15.78 16.57 -15.18
N VAL A 150 -15.77 16.07 -16.41
CA VAL A 150 -15.97 16.87 -17.60
C VAL A 150 -17.46 17.24 -17.79
N LYS A 151 -17.71 18.35 -18.45
CA LYS A 151 -19.09 18.80 -18.76
C LYS A 151 -19.66 18.07 -19.98
N ASP A 152 -18.84 17.94 -21.01
CA ASP A 152 -19.19 17.32 -22.30
C ASP A 152 -17.95 16.66 -22.89
N CYS A 153 -17.97 15.33 -23.05
CA CYS A 153 -16.86 14.59 -23.62
C CYS A 153 -16.62 14.96 -25.09
N ASN A 154 -17.67 15.31 -25.84
CA ASN A 154 -17.56 15.71 -27.25
C ASN A 154 -16.86 17.07 -27.46
N ALA A 155 -16.69 17.86 -26.39
CA ALA A 155 -15.95 19.13 -26.47
C ALA A 155 -14.43 18.92 -26.64
N TYR A 156 -13.93 17.70 -26.43
CA TYR A 156 -12.53 17.35 -26.56
C TYR A 156 -12.28 16.75 -27.95
N ASP A 157 -11.61 17.54 -28.81
CA ASP A 157 -11.30 17.13 -30.19
C ASP A 157 -9.99 16.31 -30.21
N ILE A 158 -10.11 14.99 -30.13
CA ILE A 158 -8.97 14.07 -30.11
C ILE A 158 -8.98 13.26 -31.41
N PRO A 159 -8.07 13.57 -32.36
CA PRO A 159 -8.02 12.83 -33.63
C PRO A 159 -7.52 11.40 -33.43
N MET A 160 -7.93 10.48 -34.30
CA MET A 160 -7.51 9.06 -34.24
C MET A 160 -5.98 8.84 -34.24
N ASN A 161 -5.22 9.75 -34.84
CA ASN A 161 -3.77 9.72 -34.86
C ASN A 161 -3.24 10.99 -34.17
N PHE A 162 -3.18 10.97 -32.87
CA PHE A 162 -2.68 12.06 -32.05
C PHE A 162 -1.31 11.71 -31.42
N GLY A 163 -0.59 12.72 -30.98
CA GLY A 163 0.70 12.61 -30.33
C GLY A 163 0.76 13.42 -29.05
N GLN A 164 1.96 13.59 -28.53
CA GLN A 164 2.20 14.35 -27.28
C GLN A 164 1.62 15.76 -27.34
N LYS A 165 1.69 16.44 -28.50
CA LYS A 165 1.20 17.81 -28.64
C LYS A 165 -0.33 17.87 -28.45
N GLU A 166 -1.07 17.03 -29.14
CA GLU A 166 -2.53 16.99 -29.06
C GLU A 166 -2.97 16.54 -27.65
N THR A 167 -2.28 15.55 -27.06
CA THR A 167 -2.52 15.15 -25.68
C THR A 167 -2.33 16.34 -24.72
N HIS A 168 -1.24 17.07 -24.84
CA HIS A 168 -0.99 18.28 -24.03
C HIS A 168 -2.12 19.33 -24.18
N GLU A 169 -2.60 19.56 -25.40
CA GLU A 169 -3.72 20.48 -25.67
C GLU A 169 -5.02 20.04 -24.96
N VAL A 170 -5.32 18.72 -24.97
CA VAL A 170 -6.45 18.12 -24.24
C VAL A 170 -6.30 18.34 -22.73
N LEU A 171 -5.11 18.10 -22.19
CA LEU A 171 -4.83 18.28 -20.76
C LEU A 171 -4.94 19.77 -20.32
N LEU A 172 -4.53 20.69 -21.18
CA LEU A 172 -4.74 22.14 -20.94
C LEU A 172 -6.23 22.50 -20.93
N GLN A 173 -7.03 21.95 -21.86
CA GLN A 173 -8.46 22.12 -21.84
C GLN A 173 -9.08 21.55 -20.56
N ALA A 174 -8.75 20.32 -20.17
CA ALA A 174 -9.20 19.69 -18.94
C ALA A 174 -8.92 20.58 -17.72
N LYS A 175 -7.71 21.10 -17.60
CA LYS A 175 -7.34 22.05 -16.53
C LYS A 175 -8.18 23.33 -16.56
N SER A 176 -8.48 23.87 -17.74
CA SER A 176 -9.28 25.09 -17.88
C SER A 176 -10.74 24.92 -17.45
N GLU A 177 -11.24 23.67 -17.49
CA GLU A 177 -12.59 23.30 -17.08
C GLU A 177 -12.66 22.77 -15.63
N ASP A 178 -11.54 22.77 -14.92
CA ASP A 178 -11.40 22.18 -13.58
C ASP A 178 -11.64 20.67 -13.58
N ALA A 179 -11.41 20.00 -14.72
CA ALA A 179 -11.46 18.54 -14.80
C ALA A 179 -10.23 17.90 -14.10
N TRP A 180 -10.39 16.65 -13.69
CA TRP A 180 -9.35 15.86 -13.05
C TRP A 180 -8.70 14.90 -14.03
N VAL A 181 -7.38 14.77 -13.98
CA VAL A 181 -6.64 13.84 -14.85
C VAL A 181 -5.86 12.82 -14.02
N THR A 182 -6.02 11.55 -14.37
CA THR A 182 -5.30 10.41 -13.78
C THR A 182 -4.41 9.74 -14.82
N ALA A 183 -3.16 9.47 -14.45
CA ALA A 183 -2.27 8.57 -15.20
C ALA A 183 -2.72 7.12 -14.97
N ASN A 184 -3.11 6.42 -16.03
CA ASN A 184 -3.63 5.06 -15.94
C ASN A 184 -2.50 4.04 -16.05
N HIS A 185 -2.67 2.88 -15.39
CA HIS A 185 -1.85 1.65 -15.48
C HIS A 185 -0.40 1.88 -15.97
N PRO A 186 0.45 2.55 -15.17
CA PRO A 186 1.79 3.00 -15.58
C PRO A 186 2.76 1.85 -15.90
N GLY A 187 2.37 0.61 -15.65
CA GLY A 187 3.09 -0.60 -16.06
C GLY A 187 2.81 -1.04 -17.48
N TRP A 188 2.00 -0.30 -18.26
CA TRP A 188 1.72 -0.57 -19.65
C TRP A 188 2.08 0.66 -20.51
N PRO A 189 2.77 0.48 -21.63
CA PRO A 189 3.33 -0.76 -22.20
C PRO A 189 4.69 -1.18 -21.58
N ASP A 190 5.22 -0.43 -20.64
CA ASP A 190 6.49 -0.73 -19.98
C ASP A 190 6.25 -1.32 -18.58
N GLU A 191 6.47 -2.62 -18.42
CA GLU A 191 6.30 -3.34 -17.15
C GLU A 191 7.11 -2.75 -15.96
N ASN A 192 8.11 -1.89 -16.23
CA ASN A 192 8.88 -1.24 -15.18
C ASN A 192 8.18 -0.04 -14.53
N SER A 193 7.04 0.40 -15.08
CA SER A 193 6.30 1.60 -14.62
C SER A 193 7.17 2.87 -14.57
N GLU A 194 8.11 3.02 -15.52
CA GLU A 194 8.94 4.20 -15.63
C GLU A 194 8.18 5.32 -16.34
N LEU A 195 8.28 6.53 -15.81
CA LEU A 195 7.66 7.68 -16.44
C LEU A 195 8.54 8.21 -17.57
N SER A 196 7.96 8.37 -18.75
CA SER A 196 8.60 9.10 -19.86
C SER A 196 8.78 10.58 -19.48
N GLN A 197 9.64 11.30 -20.22
CA GLN A 197 9.82 12.73 -19.99
C GLN A 197 8.52 13.51 -20.21
N PHE A 198 7.70 13.09 -21.17
CA PHE A 198 6.37 13.66 -21.40
C PHE A 198 5.48 13.57 -20.14
N TRP A 199 5.39 12.40 -19.51
CA TRP A 199 4.64 12.22 -18.27
C TRP A 199 5.15 13.15 -17.16
N ILE A 200 6.47 13.22 -16.99
CA ILE A 200 7.09 14.08 -15.97
C ILE A 200 6.73 15.55 -16.20
N ASP A 201 6.82 16.03 -17.43
CA ASP A 201 6.51 17.42 -17.80
C ASP A 201 5.02 17.75 -17.54
N GLU A 202 4.09 16.84 -17.88
CA GLU A 202 2.65 17.05 -17.65
C GLU A 202 2.29 17.01 -16.15
N ILE A 203 2.93 16.14 -15.39
CA ILE A 203 2.77 16.08 -13.93
C ILE A 203 3.33 17.35 -13.27
N GLU A 204 4.55 17.78 -13.61
CA GLU A 204 5.18 18.96 -13.04
C GLU A 204 4.46 20.26 -13.42
N SER A 205 3.79 20.29 -14.58
CA SER A 205 2.91 21.37 -15.01
C SER A 205 1.55 21.36 -14.28
N GLY A 206 1.29 20.34 -13.46
CA GLY A 206 0.03 20.16 -12.73
C GLY A 206 -1.16 19.87 -13.63
N LEU A 207 -0.93 19.23 -14.77
CA LEU A 207 -1.95 18.77 -15.71
C LEU A 207 -2.42 17.35 -15.38
N VAL A 208 -1.58 16.55 -14.74
CA VAL A 208 -1.93 15.22 -14.20
C VAL A 208 -1.87 15.29 -12.68
N GLN A 209 -2.94 14.86 -11.99
CA GLN A 209 -3.08 15.03 -10.55
C GLN A 209 -3.20 13.70 -9.78
N GLY A 210 -3.46 12.58 -10.46
CA GLY A 210 -3.55 11.23 -9.87
C GLY A 210 -2.77 10.22 -10.68
N MET A 211 -2.52 9.06 -10.08
CA MET A 211 -1.88 7.92 -10.75
C MET A 211 -2.41 6.61 -10.20
N GLU A 212 -2.69 5.66 -11.07
CA GLU A 212 -3.08 4.33 -10.66
C GLU A 212 -1.90 3.58 -10.06
N VAL A 213 -2.11 3.04 -8.86
CA VAL A 213 -1.20 2.16 -8.14
C VAL A 213 -1.67 0.71 -8.25
N PHE A 214 -2.98 0.54 -8.34
CA PHE A 214 -3.63 -0.72 -8.67
C PHE A 214 -4.55 -0.52 -9.87
N ASN A 215 -4.44 -1.39 -10.85
CA ASN A 215 -5.35 -1.44 -11.98
C ASN A 215 -5.65 -2.91 -12.30
N ALA A 216 -6.91 -3.28 -12.45
CA ALA A 216 -7.33 -4.66 -12.67
C ALA A 216 -6.67 -5.63 -11.65
N TYR A 217 -5.82 -6.56 -12.09
CA TYR A 217 -5.06 -7.48 -11.22
C TYR A 217 -3.63 -7.03 -10.98
N GLU A 218 -3.25 -5.87 -11.47
CA GLU A 218 -1.87 -5.40 -11.45
C GLU A 218 -1.62 -4.47 -10.28
N PHE A 219 -0.44 -4.58 -9.71
CA PHE A 219 0.10 -3.71 -8.69
C PHE A 219 1.39 -3.08 -9.19
N TYR A 220 1.45 -1.76 -9.14
CA TYR A 220 2.60 -0.96 -9.58
C TYR A 220 3.33 -0.35 -8.38
N PRO A 221 4.26 -1.07 -7.73
CA PRO A 221 4.96 -0.54 -6.56
C PRO A 221 5.68 0.78 -6.84
N LEU A 222 6.32 0.93 -8.01
CA LEU A 222 7.03 2.16 -8.36
C LEU A 222 6.09 3.36 -8.52
N ALA A 223 4.83 3.14 -8.91
CA ALA A 223 3.83 4.19 -8.96
C ALA A 223 3.59 4.85 -7.60
N ILE A 224 3.69 4.09 -6.48
CA ILE A 224 3.62 4.66 -5.13
C ILE A 224 4.68 5.76 -4.95
N ASP A 225 5.90 5.47 -5.36
CA ASP A 225 7.02 6.40 -5.24
C ASP A 225 6.83 7.62 -6.14
N HIS A 226 6.30 7.44 -7.35
CA HIS A 226 5.94 8.56 -8.24
C HIS A 226 4.84 9.42 -7.62
N VAL A 227 3.76 8.82 -7.11
CA VAL A 227 2.67 9.54 -6.42
C VAL A 227 3.22 10.36 -5.26
N ARG A 228 4.10 9.80 -4.44
CA ARG A 228 4.73 10.52 -3.34
C ARG A 228 5.64 11.65 -3.82
N LYS A 229 6.52 11.38 -4.79
CA LYS A 229 7.47 12.36 -5.31
C LYS A 229 6.78 13.59 -5.89
N TYR A 230 5.76 13.37 -6.69
CA TYR A 230 5.07 14.44 -7.42
C TYR A 230 3.80 14.93 -6.72
N ASN A 231 3.52 14.41 -5.51
CA ASN A 231 2.36 14.79 -4.72
C ASN A 231 1.03 14.59 -5.48
N LEU A 232 0.84 13.40 -6.08
CA LEU A 232 -0.37 13.00 -6.77
C LEU A 232 -1.37 12.34 -5.80
N ALA A 233 -2.59 12.05 -6.27
CA ALA A 233 -3.53 11.21 -5.54
C ALA A 233 -3.28 9.73 -5.85
N PHE A 234 -3.44 8.87 -4.83
CA PHE A 234 -3.38 7.42 -4.97
C PHE A 234 -4.69 6.91 -5.56
N ILE A 235 -4.63 6.22 -6.68
CA ILE A 235 -5.80 5.68 -7.38
C ILE A 235 -5.68 4.16 -7.47
N GLY A 236 -6.78 3.47 -7.13
CA GLY A 236 -7.02 2.08 -7.44
C GLY A 236 -8.26 1.99 -8.32
N ALA A 237 -8.21 1.25 -9.40
CA ALA A 237 -9.30 1.17 -10.35
C ALA A 237 -9.40 -0.22 -10.99
N SER A 238 -10.56 -0.57 -11.54
CA SER A 238 -10.76 -1.90 -12.11
C SER A 238 -10.40 -2.01 -13.57
N ASP A 239 -10.49 -0.92 -14.33
CA ASP A 239 -10.28 -0.92 -15.78
C ASP A 239 -11.12 -2.01 -16.48
N GLN A 240 -12.35 -2.14 -16.02
CA GLN A 240 -13.15 -3.31 -16.32
C GLN A 240 -13.80 -3.21 -17.71
N HIS A 241 -13.48 -4.16 -18.57
CA HIS A 241 -14.05 -4.29 -19.92
C HIS A 241 -15.18 -5.33 -19.96
N ARG A 242 -14.99 -6.49 -19.32
CA ARG A 242 -15.95 -7.60 -19.27
C ARG A 242 -16.90 -7.49 -18.07
N PRO A 243 -17.94 -8.32 -17.95
CA PRO A 243 -18.69 -8.44 -16.71
C PRO A 243 -17.76 -8.75 -15.52
N MET A 244 -17.94 -8.06 -14.38
CA MET A 244 -17.06 -8.17 -13.21
C MET A 244 -16.85 -9.61 -12.72
N ASN A 245 -17.89 -10.42 -12.72
CA ASN A 245 -17.84 -11.81 -12.26
C ASN A 245 -17.07 -12.77 -13.18
N PHE A 246 -16.59 -12.30 -14.35
CA PHE A 246 -15.69 -13.09 -15.19
C PHE A 246 -14.24 -12.99 -14.73
N ASP A 247 -13.91 -11.89 -14.07
CA ASP A 247 -12.56 -11.57 -13.69
C ASP A 247 -12.33 -11.68 -12.18
N TYR A 248 -13.40 -11.52 -11.36
CA TYR A 248 -13.29 -11.53 -9.91
C TYR A 248 -14.26 -12.55 -9.28
N ASP A 249 -13.75 -13.34 -8.34
CA ASP A 249 -14.56 -14.18 -7.43
C ASP A 249 -15.15 -13.28 -6.34
N LEU A 250 -16.29 -12.67 -6.64
CA LEU A 250 -16.93 -11.67 -5.78
C LEU A 250 -17.38 -12.22 -4.41
N ASP A 251 -17.40 -13.53 -4.23
CA ASP A 251 -17.64 -14.14 -2.90
C ASP A 251 -16.39 -14.03 -1.98
N LYS A 252 -15.22 -13.88 -2.56
CA LYS A 252 -13.94 -13.89 -1.81
C LYS A 252 -13.22 -12.56 -1.81
N VAL A 253 -13.35 -11.78 -2.88
CA VAL A 253 -12.58 -10.55 -3.06
C VAL A 253 -13.48 -9.35 -3.32
N MET A 254 -12.98 -8.17 -2.96
CA MET A 254 -13.52 -6.89 -3.42
C MET A 254 -12.72 -6.45 -4.65
N ARG A 255 -13.41 -5.82 -5.60
CA ARG A 255 -12.77 -5.24 -6.80
C ARG A 255 -11.75 -4.17 -6.42
N PRO A 256 -10.77 -3.88 -7.26
CA PRO A 256 -9.93 -2.70 -7.10
C PRO A 256 -10.78 -1.43 -7.05
N MET A 257 -10.43 -0.51 -6.15
CA MET A 257 -11.17 0.73 -5.95
C MET A 257 -10.29 1.80 -5.31
N THR A 258 -10.72 3.03 -5.43
CA THR A 258 -10.18 4.15 -4.65
C THR A 258 -11.06 4.39 -3.42
N ILE A 259 -10.48 4.32 -2.24
CA ILE A 259 -11.10 4.77 -1.00
C ILE A 259 -10.92 6.27 -0.93
N VAL A 260 -12.02 7.03 -0.92
CA VAL A 260 -12.04 8.48 -0.94
C VAL A 260 -12.58 9.01 0.39
N PHE A 261 -11.85 9.91 1.04
CA PHE A 261 -12.29 10.58 2.27
C PHE A 261 -12.89 11.94 1.91
N ALA A 262 -14.20 11.93 1.72
CA ALA A 262 -14.98 13.11 1.27
C ALA A 262 -15.67 13.80 2.46
N GLU A 263 -15.92 15.10 2.38
CA GLU A 263 -16.64 15.83 3.43
C GLU A 263 -18.11 15.45 3.50
N GLU A 264 -18.68 15.03 2.36
CA GLU A 264 -20.03 14.49 2.24
C GLU A 264 -20.11 13.51 1.07
N ARG A 265 -21.24 12.81 0.93
CA ARG A 265 -21.49 11.86 -0.15
C ARG A 265 -22.07 12.59 -1.38
N SER A 266 -21.19 13.24 -2.16
CA SER A 266 -21.53 13.91 -3.41
C SER A 266 -20.41 13.79 -4.45
N VAL A 267 -20.72 14.00 -5.73
CA VAL A 267 -19.73 14.00 -6.83
C VAL A 267 -18.73 15.13 -6.64
N GLU A 268 -19.21 16.28 -6.23
CA GLU A 268 -18.40 17.48 -5.95
C GLU A 268 -17.44 17.23 -4.79
N ALA A 269 -17.89 16.60 -3.71
CA ALA A 269 -17.04 16.28 -2.56
C ALA A 269 -15.98 15.20 -2.88
N ILE A 270 -16.28 14.26 -3.81
CA ILE A 270 -15.30 13.31 -4.36
C ILE A 270 -14.22 14.09 -5.13
N HIS A 271 -14.62 15.01 -6.02
CA HIS A 271 -13.69 15.84 -6.78
C HIS A 271 -12.75 16.65 -5.86
N ASP A 272 -13.31 17.31 -4.84
CA ASP A 272 -12.54 18.07 -3.86
C ASP A 272 -11.60 17.16 -3.04
N ALA A 273 -12.03 15.95 -2.71
CA ALA A 273 -11.21 14.97 -2.01
C ALA A 273 -10.02 14.49 -2.87
N LEU A 274 -10.24 14.24 -4.16
CA LEU A 274 -9.18 13.90 -5.12
C LEU A 274 -8.17 15.05 -5.22
N LYS A 275 -8.61 16.29 -5.40
CA LYS A 275 -7.76 17.48 -5.45
C LYS A 275 -6.95 17.67 -4.15
N ALA A 276 -7.53 17.36 -3.02
CA ALA A 276 -6.88 17.39 -1.72
C ALA A 276 -6.05 16.12 -1.41
N ARG A 277 -6.02 15.14 -2.31
CA ARG A 277 -5.30 13.86 -2.20
C ARG A 277 -5.73 13.05 -0.97
N ARG A 278 -7.01 13.13 -0.62
CA ARG A 278 -7.64 12.37 0.46
C ARG A 278 -8.07 11.00 -0.08
N THR A 279 -7.10 10.22 -0.52
CA THR A 279 -7.34 8.92 -1.18
C THR A 279 -6.40 7.83 -0.66
N VAL A 280 -6.89 6.60 -0.75
CA VAL A 280 -6.12 5.36 -0.58
C VAL A 280 -6.52 4.41 -1.70
N ALA A 281 -5.56 3.90 -2.46
CA ALA A 281 -5.79 2.85 -3.44
C ALA A 281 -5.97 1.50 -2.73
N TYR A 282 -6.91 0.70 -3.19
CA TYR A 282 -7.22 -0.63 -2.65
C TYR A 282 -7.31 -1.69 -3.76
N ALA A 283 -6.70 -2.84 -3.54
CA ALA A 283 -6.93 -4.07 -4.31
C ALA A 283 -6.62 -5.30 -3.46
N ASN A 284 -7.54 -6.27 -3.41
CA ASN A 284 -7.32 -7.59 -2.80
C ASN A 284 -6.62 -7.55 -1.42
N ASN A 285 -7.15 -6.73 -0.51
CA ASN A 285 -6.61 -6.50 0.85
C ASN A 285 -5.24 -5.80 0.90
N LEU A 286 -4.72 -5.29 -0.21
CA LEU A 286 -3.57 -4.40 -0.26
C LEU A 286 -4.05 -2.95 -0.31
N LEU A 287 -3.38 -2.08 0.41
CA LEU A 287 -3.66 -0.64 0.44
C LEU A 287 -2.40 0.12 0.11
N ALA A 288 -2.52 1.18 -0.68
CA ALA A 288 -1.42 2.11 -0.91
C ALA A 288 -1.92 3.55 -0.72
N GLY A 289 -1.19 4.35 0.05
CA GLY A 289 -1.65 5.68 0.37
C GLY A 289 -0.62 6.54 1.11
N ASP A 290 -0.98 7.81 1.30
CA ASP A 290 -0.22 8.67 2.20
C ASP A 290 -0.31 8.11 3.64
N PRO A 291 0.81 8.06 4.39
CA PRO A 291 0.84 7.53 5.75
C PRO A 291 -0.25 8.07 6.66
N LYS A 292 -0.59 9.35 6.51
CA LYS A 292 -1.65 10.02 7.29
C LYS A 292 -3.00 9.35 7.09
N TRP A 293 -3.40 9.10 5.84
CA TRP A 293 -4.72 8.54 5.52
C TRP A 293 -4.80 7.05 5.88
N LEU A 294 -3.71 6.31 5.63
CA LEU A 294 -3.61 4.91 6.04
C LEU A 294 -3.72 4.76 7.55
N LEU A 295 -3.04 5.62 8.32
CA LEU A 295 -3.09 5.60 9.78
C LEU A 295 -4.48 5.93 10.32
N LYS A 296 -5.17 6.94 9.74
CA LYS A 296 -6.54 7.27 10.13
C LYS A 296 -7.51 6.12 9.85
N LEU A 297 -7.40 5.48 8.69
CA LEU A 297 -8.21 4.32 8.34
C LEU A 297 -7.95 3.13 9.27
N LEU A 298 -6.68 2.82 9.56
CA LEU A 298 -6.31 1.76 10.51
C LEU A 298 -6.90 2.01 11.89
N ARG A 299 -6.77 3.22 12.41
CA ARG A 299 -7.31 3.61 13.72
C ARG A 299 -8.83 3.53 13.77
N ALA A 300 -9.51 4.00 12.72
CA ALA A 300 -10.96 3.90 12.62
C ALA A 300 -11.43 2.45 12.53
N SER A 301 -10.67 1.57 11.86
CA SER A 301 -10.99 0.15 11.71
C SER A 301 -10.84 -0.65 13.00
N LEU A 302 -9.90 -0.30 13.87
CA LEU A 302 -9.56 -1.07 15.07
C LEU A 302 -10.16 -0.45 16.32
N LYS A 303 -11.33 -0.97 16.75
CA LYS A 303 -11.98 -0.53 17.98
C LYS A 303 -11.38 -1.24 19.19
N ILE A 304 -10.63 -0.50 20.01
CA ILE A 304 -10.08 -1.00 21.26
C ILE A 304 -11.20 -1.00 22.33
N GLU A 305 -11.75 -2.19 22.63
CA GLU A 305 -12.85 -2.32 23.58
C GLU A 305 -12.37 -2.41 25.03
N LYS A 306 -11.21 -3.01 25.26
CA LYS A 306 -10.71 -3.25 26.61
C LYS A 306 -9.20 -3.20 26.66
N VAL A 307 -8.68 -2.50 27.65
CA VAL A 307 -7.27 -2.49 28.04
C VAL A 307 -7.17 -2.87 29.51
N GLU A 308 -6.42 -3.91 29.83
CA GLU A 308 -6.21 -4.39 31.20
C GLU A 308 -4.73 -4.30 31.56
N ASP A 309 -4.42 -3.55 32.63
CA ASP A 309 -3.10 -3.58 33.23
C ASP A 309 -2.93 -4.89 34.05
N ARG A 310 -1.92 -5.67 33.71
CA ARG A 310 -1.58 -6.94 34.36
C ARG A 310 -0.16 -6.91 34.95
N GLY A 311 0.22 -5.80 35.56
CA GLY A 311 1.52 -5.63 36.16
C GLY A 311 2.63 -5.42 35.12
N ALA A 312 3.45 -6.43 34.85
CA ALA A 312 4.49 -6.36 33.82
C ALA A 312 3.93 -6.43 32.39
N ASN A 313 2.67 -6.85 32.24
CA ASN A 313 2.02 -7.03 30.95
C ASN A 313 0.82 -6.09 30.79
N VAL A 314 0.36 -5.92 29.56
CA VAL A 314 -0.91 -5.32 29.18
C VAL A 314 -1.68 -6.30 28.30
N ARG A 315 -2.97 -6.47 28.56
CA ARG A 315 -3.88 -7.25 27.71
C ARG A 315 -4.89 -6.32 27.06
N VAL A 316 -5.14 -6.56 25.77
CA VAL A 316 -6.15 -5.81 24.99
C VAL A 316 -7.15 -6.74 24.35
N ARG A 317 -8.37 -6.20 24.18
CA ARG A 317 -9.38 -6.74 23.27
C ARG A 317 -9.72 -5.70 22.24
N ILE A 318 -9.53 -6.06 20.97
CA ILE A 318 -9.74 -5.20 19.80
C ILE A 318 -10.76 -5.87 18.90
N PHE A 319 -11.75 -5.13 18.43
CA PHE A 319 -12.65 -5.54 17.37
C PHE A 319 -12.26 -4.83 16.07
N ASN A 320 -11.99 -5.58 15.02
CA ASN A 320 -11.83 -5.03 13.67
C ASN A 320 -13.23 -4.88 13.04
N GLN A 321 -13.67 -3.64 12.85
CA GLN A 321 -14.99 -3.34 12.30
C GLN A 321 -14.97 -3.07 10.78
N SER A 322 -13.88 -3.43 10.11
CA SER A 322 -13.70 -3.21 8.67
C SER A 322 -13.58 -4.52 7.89
N ASP A 323 -13.76 -4.44 6.58
CA ASP A 323 -13.51 -5.54 5.63
C ASP A 323 -12.03 -5.72 5.28
N ILE A 324 -11.11 -5.09 6.00
CA ILE A 324 -9.67 -5.20 5.79
C ILE A 324 -9.07 -6.11 6.88
N ASP A 325 -8.31 -7.13 6.48
CA ASP A 325 -7.45 -7.89 7.39
C ASP A 325 -6.16 -7.12 7.66
N TYR A 326 -5.76 -6.99 8.92
CA TYR A 326 -4.50 -6.33 9.28
C TYR A 326 -3.48 -7.33 9.78
N ILE A 327 -2.26 -7.24 9.25
CA ILE A 327 -1.11 -8.05 9.65
C ILE A 327 -0.01 -7.11 10.09
N LEU A 328 0.36 -7.20 11.37
CA LEU A 328 1.38 -6.35 11.99
C LEU A 328 2.58 -7.24 12.33
N ASP A 329 3.72 -6.92 11.75
CA ASP A 329 4.97 -7.66 11.91
C ASP A 329 6.07 -6.75 12.47
N CYS A 330 6.79 -7.21 13.48
CA CYS A 330 7.96 -6.53 14.05
C CYS A 330 9.26 -7.34 13.82
N GLY A 331 9.27 -8.27 12.87
CA GLY A 331 10.40 -9.14 12.59
C GLY A 331 10.61 -10.27 13.61
N ILE A 332 9.76 -10.40 14.62
CA ILE A 332 9.82 -11.48 15.62
C ILE A 332 8.60 -12.39 15.43
N PRO A 333 8.76 -13.61 14.88
CA PRO A 333 7.63 -14.47 14.52
C PRO A 333 6.64 -14.75 15.66
N SER A 334 7.12 -14.89 16.90
CA SER A 334 6.26 -15.10 18.08
C SER A 334 5.45 -13.86 18.49
N LYS A 335 5.75 -12.70 17.92
CA LYS A 335 5.07 -11.43 18.20
C LYS A 335 4.18 -10.95 17.04
N LEU A 336 4.11 -11.69 15.93
CA LEU A 336 3.22 -11.39 14.81
C LEU A 336 1.78 -11.23 15.31
N ILE A 337 1.09 -10.19 14.84
CA ILE A 337 -0.31 -9.89 15.19
C ILE A 337 -1.15 -9.97 13.91
N ARG A 338 -2.21 -10.77 13.94
CA ARG A 338 -3.22 -10.83 12.90
C ARG A 338 -4.56 -10.39 13.47
N ILE A 339 -5.18 -9.40 12.83
CA ILE A 339 -6.48 -8.85 13.22
C ILE A 339 -7.42 -8.97 12.03
N PRO A 340 -8.06 -10.16 11.85
CA PRO A 340 -8.91 -10.39 10.69
C PRO A 340 -10.15 -9.49 10.70
N SER A 341 -10.69 -9.24 9.51
CA SER A 341 -11.95 -8.55 9.25
C SER A 341 -13.09 -9.10 10.12
N HIS A 342 -13.86 -8.20 10.74
CA HIS A 342 -15.02 -8.51 11.59
C HIS A 342 -14.75 -9.55 12.70
N ARG A 343 -13.51 -9.57 13.22
CA ARG A 343 -13.11 -10.48 14.30
C ARG A 343 -12.51 -9.74 15.48
N TYR A 344 -12.55 -10.41 16.61
CA TYR A 344 -11.85 -9.99 17.82
C TYR A 344 -10.40 -10.47 17.78
N PHE A 345 -9.51 -9.59 18.19
CA PHE A 345 -8.16 -9.93 18.63
C PHE A 345 -8.07 -9.77 20.14
N ASP A 346 -7.74 -10.85 20.84
CA ASP A 346 -7.40 -10.84 22.27
C ASP A 346 -5.90 -11.11 22.39
N GLY A 347 -5.14 -10.13 22.85
CA GLY A 347 -3.69 -10.23 22.95
C GLY A 347 -3.14 -9.71 24.27
N GLU A 348 -2.01 -10.29 24.71
CA GLU A 348 -1.25 -9.84 25.87
C GLU A 348 0.21 -9.63 25.48
N ARG A 349 0.82 -8.53 25.92
CA ARG A 349 2.21 -8.19 25.64
C ARG A 349 2.88 -7.62 26.88
N SER A 350 4.20 -7.80 26.94
CA SER A 350 5.01 -7.14 27.97
C SER A 350 5.01 -5.63 27.76
N LYS A 351 4.95 -4.86 28.83
CA LYS A 351 5.05 -3.39 28.77
C LYS A 351 6.40 -2.91 28.21
N ILE A 352 7.47 -3.72 28.36
CA ILE A 352 8.78 -3.44 27.78
C ILE A 352 8.73 -3.43 26.23
N ASP A 353 7.79 -4.17 25.65
CA ASP A 353 7.66 -4.28 24.20
C ASP A 353 6.75 -3.19 23.58
N LEU A 354 6.15 -2.30 24.38
CA LEU A 354 5.18 -1.31 23.87
C LEU A 354 5.79 -0.29 22.90
N ASP A 355 7.10 -0.08 22.97
CA ASP A 355 7.83 0.81 22.07
C ASP A 355 8.32 0.10 20.79
N LEU A 356 8.10 -1.22 20.65
CA LEU A 356 8.44 -1.92 19.42
C LEU A 356 7.62 -1.37 18.25
N GLN A 357 8.31 -1.15 17.13
CA GLN A 357 7.68 -0.75 15.89
C GLN A 357 7.13 -1.98 15.17
N TYR A 358 5.92 -1.85 14.67
CA TYR A 358 5.23 -2.86 13.86
C TYR A 358 4.97 -2.32 12.46
N THR A 359 5.37 -3.07 11.46
CA THR A 359 5.01 -2.83 10.07
C THR A 359 3.63 -3.42 9.80
N VAL A 360 2.71 -2.62 9.29
CA VAL A 360 1.42 -3.10 8.78
C VAL A 360 1.64 -3.57 7.35
N THR A 361 1.86 -4.87 7.17
CA THR A 361 2.46 -5.45 5.95
C THR A 361 1.63 -5.30 4.68
N ASN A 362 0.35 -4.98 4.79
CA ASN A 362 -0.54 -4.74 3.66
C ASN A 362 -0.88 -3.25 3.45
N MET A 363 -0.16 -2.33 4.10
CA MET A 363 -0.33 -0.89 3.93
C MET A 363 0.95 -0.24 3.39
N PHE A 364 1.00 -0.06 2.08
CA PHE A 364 2.17 0.45 1.37
C PHE A 364 2.22 1.98 1.39
N ILE A 365 3.38 2.51 1.79
CA ILE A 365 3.69 3.94 1.78
C ILE A 365 4.85 4.26 0.82
N GLY A 366 5.44 3.25 0.21
CA GLY A 366 6.51 3.30 -0.78
C GLY A 366 6.60 1.98 -1.53
N SER A 367 7.39 1.91 -2.58
CA SER A 367 7.56 0.71 -3.42
C SER A 367 8.05 -0.52 -2.64
N ALA A 368 8.80 -0.29 -1.56
CA ALA A 368 9.32 -1.32 -0.67
C ALA A 368 9.14 -0.94 0.80
N GLU A 369 8.18 -0.07 1.10
CA GLU A 369 7.96 0.47 2.44
C GLU A 369 6.47 0.37 2.81
N CYS A 370 6.19 -0.19 3.99
CA CYS A 370 4.85 -0.24 4.56
C CYS A 370 4.74 0.67 5.79
N LEU A 371 3.51 1.00 6.16
CA LEU A 371 3.21 1.82 7.33
C LEU A 371 3.75 1.16 8.60
N SER A 372 4.55 1.89 9.36
CA SER A 372 5.06 1.47 10.67
C SER A 372 4.37 2.23 11.81
N ILE A 373 3.99 1.51 12.86
CA ILE A 373 3.32 2.05 14.04
C ILE A 373 3.94 1.47 15.32
N PRO A 374 4.00 2.22 16.43
CA PRO A 374 4.40 1.66 17.71
C PRO A 374 3.35 0.68 18.25
N MET A 375 3.80 -0.40 18.91
CA MET A 375 2.88 -1.36 19.54
C MET A 375 1.93 -0.68 20.53
N SER A 376 2.37 0.37 21.21
CA SER A 376 1.54 1.15 22.13
C SER A 376 0.23 1.64 21.49
N MET A 377 0.22 1.93 20.19
CA MET A 377 -0.99 2.33 19.46
C MET A 377 -2.09 1.26 19.51
N ILE A 378 -1.72 -0.01 19.56
CA ILE A 378 -2.64 -1.16 19.61
C ILE A 378 -2.95 -1.58 21.05
N PHE A 379 -1.99 -1.45 21.98
CA PHE A 379 -2.08 -1.97 23.35
C PHE A 379 -2.34 -0.92 24.42
N THR A 380 -2.67 0.33 24.04
CA THR A 380 -3.09 1.37 24.98
C THR A 380 -4.43 1.98 24.59
N LYS A 381 -4.99 2.82 25.45
CA LYS A 381 -6.20 3.57 25.10
C LYS A 381 -5.91 4.49 23.92
N GLN A 382 -6.76 4.46 22.92
CA GLN A 382 -6.60 5.26 21.70
C GLN A 382 -6.52 6.76 22.00
N SER A 383 -5.57 7.45 21.36
CA SER A 383 -5.44 8.91 21.41
C SER A 383 -6.33 9.57 20.35
N ASP A 384 -6.94 10.71 20.69
CA ASP A 384 -7.72 11.52 19.74
C ASP A 384 -6.81 12.44 18.88
N ILE A 385 -5.50 12.47 19.16
CA ILE A 385 -4.53 13.32 18.45
C ILE A 385 -3.64 12.44 17.59
N ASP A 386 -3.52 12.78 16.32
CA ASP A 386 -2.67 12.04 15.40
C ASP A 386 -1.19 12.19 15.78
N MET A 387 -0.48 11.09 15.58
CA MET A 387 0.97 11.03 15.80
C MET A 387 1.67 11.90 14.75
N PRO A 388 2.62 12.78 15.13
CA PRO A 388 3.44 13.46 14.15
C PRO A 388 4.27 12.45 13.37
N MET A 389 4.58 12.72 12.10
CA MET A 389 5.32 11.82 11.23
C MET A 389 6.34 12.58 10.40
N ALA A 390 7.47 11.95 10.05
CA ALA A 390 8.44 12.55 9.16
C ALA A 390 7.86 12.76 7.76
N ASP A 391 8.06 13.95 7.19
CA ASP A 391 7.76 14.23 5.80
C ASP A 391 9.01 13.99 4.93
N ALA A 392 9.11 12.79 4.39
CA ALA A 392 10.23 12.41 3.54
C ALA A 392 10.37 13.29 2.27
N LYS A 393 9.26 13.88 1.79
CA LYS A 393 9.25 14.75 0.60
C LYS A 393 9.91 16.10 0.86
N GLY A 394 9.80 16.60 2.09
CA GLY A 394 10.34 17.89 2.51
C GLY A 394 11.79 17.84 2.97
N VAL A 395 12.45 16.67 2.93
CA VAL A 395 13.85 16.54 3.36
C VAL A 395 14.76 17.42 2.49
N SER A 396 15.59 18.18 3.13
CA SER A 396 16.61 19.02 2.48
C SER A 396 17.96 18.97 3.21
N TYR A 397 19.00 19.50 2.61
CA TYR A 397 20.37 19.44 3.12
C TYR A 397 20.95 20.83 3.23
N ALA A 398 21.46 21.20 4.40
CA ALA A 398 22.11 22.49 4.61
C ALA A 398 23.23 22.39 5.66
N GLY A 399 24.43 22.87 5.32
CA GLY A 399 25.55 22.95 6.24
C GLY A 399 25.98 21.60 6.82
N GLY A 400 25.91 20.53 6.04
CA GLY A 400 26.24 19.16 6.48
C GLY A 400 25.17 18.50 7.36
N LYS A 401 23.98 19.10 7.45
CA LYS A 401 22.86 18.56 8.23
C LYS A 401 21.71 18.13 7.31
N VAL A 402 20.99 17.12 7.74
CA VAL A 402 19.67 16.76 7.18
C VAL A 402 18.61 17.61 7.88
N LEU A 403 17.80 18.30 7.12
CA LEU A 403 16.64 19.04 7.59
C LEU A 403 15.40 18.19 7.34
N LEU A 404 14.87 17.58 8.41
CA LEU A 404 13.74 16.66 8.37
C LEU A 404 12.47 17.37 8.84
N PRO A 405 11.51 17.70 7.95
CA PRO A 405 10.23 18.23 8.38
C PRO A 405 9.35 17.14 8.97
N LEU A 406 8.44 17.57 9.87
CA LEU A 406 7.39 16.73 10.44
C LEU A 406 6.02 17.24 9.97
N VAL A 407 5.15 16.33 9.59
CA VAL A 407 3.71 16.58 9.45
C VAL A 407 3.09 16.48 10.83
N CYS A 408 2.50 17.58 11.31
CA CYS A 408 1.90 17.69 12.64
C CYS A 408 0.46 18.18 12.50
N GLU A 409 -0.43 17.65 13.34
CA GLU A 409 -1.79 18.16 13.47
C GLU A 409 -1.87 19.35 14.45
N ALA A 410 -3.08 19.86 14.66
CA ALA A 410 -3.32 20.99 15.57
C ALA A 410 -2.86 20.69 17.00
N GLY A 411 -2.00 21.55 17.54
CA GLY A 411 -1.41 21.40 18.87
C GLY A 411 0.05 21.86 18.90
N HIS A 412 0.74 21.48 19.96
CA HIS A 412 2.16 21.76 20.15
C HIS A 412 2.95 20.45 20.05
N THR A 413 3.73 20.29 18.99
CA THR A 413 4.61 19.13 18.83
C THR A 413 5.96 19.41 19.47
N TYR A 414 6.40 18.53 20.38
CA TYR A 414 7.75 18.53 20.95
C TYR A 414 8.53 17.36 20.39
N TYR A 415 9.84 17.55 20.23
CA TYR A 415 10.74 16.48 19.78
C TYR A 415 12.02 16.42 20.61
N THR A 416 12.63 15.24 20.66
CA THR A 416 13.95 14.96 21.25
C THR A 416 14.80 14.19 20.26
N THR A 417 16.13 14.23 20.43
CA THR A 417 17.10 13.46 19.64
C THR A 417 18.09 12.70 20.53
N ASP A 418 17.82 12.63 21.83
CA ASP A 418 18.63 11.95 22.85
C ASP A 418 17.96 10.68 23.39
N GLY A 419 16.83 10.27 22.78
CA GLY A 419 16.05 9.10 23.18
C GLY A 419 15.07 9.35 24.33
N SER A 420 15.07 10.54 24.95
CA SER A 420 14.09 10.88 25.99
C SER A 420 12.69 11.10 25.42
N GLU A 421 11.65 10.89 26.24
CA GLU A 421 10.26 11.12 25.82
C GLU A 421 9.97 12.62 25.67
N PRO A 422 9.48 13.07 24.48
CA PRO A 422 9.14 14.47 24.25
C PRO A 422 7.89 14.86 25.04
N ALA A 423 7.99 16.01 25.75
CA ALA A 423 6.90 16.58 26.52
C ALA A 423 7.07 18.10 26.67
N PRO A 424 6.01 18.84 27.05
CA PRO A 424 6.18 20.21 27.52
C PRO A 424 7.19 20.26 28.68
N GLY A 425 8.30 21.00 28.49
CA GLY A 425 9.41 21.06 29.47
C GLY A 425 10.49 19.99 29.28
N ASN A 426 10.29 18.99 28.41
CA ASN A 426 11.31 18.04 27.98
C ASN A 426 11.28 17.91 26.45
N GLY A 427 12.31 18.42 25.80
CA GLY A 427 12.42 18.46 24.36
C GLY A 427 12.25 19.85 23.77
N THR A 428 12.38 19.93 22.46
CA THR A 428 12.30 21.17 21.69
C THR A 428 10.91 21.29 21.04
N LEU A 429 10.29 22.46 21.18
CA LEU A 429 9.04 22.77 20.45
C LEU A 429 9.34 22.81 18.96
N TYR A 430 8.57 22.03 18.18
CA TYR A 430 8.71 22.00 16.74
C TYR A 430 8.19 23.29 16.10
N SER A 431 9.05 23.99 15.39
CA SER A 431 8.74 25.24 14.68
C SER A 431 9.25 25.26 13.24
N GLY A 432 9.79 24.13 12.75
CA GLY A 432 10.37 23.96 11.42
C GLY A 432 11.23 22.71 11.36
N PRO A 433 11.80 22.36 10.20
CA PRO A 433 12.50 21.11 9.98
C PRO A 433 13.56 20.80 11.04
N VAL A 434 13.56 19.59 11.57
CA VAL A 434 14.53 19.13 12.56
C VAL A 434 15.89 18.95 11.91
N ALA A 435 16.91 19.59 12.45
CA ALA A 435 18.28 19.48 11.94
C ALA A 435 19.01 18.28 12.56
N LEU A 436 19.34 17.29 11.75
CA LEU A 436 20.03 16.06 12.15
C LEU A 436 21.46 16.04 11.57
N ASP A 437 22.47 15.90 12.41
CA ASP A 437 23.90 15.91 12.06
C ASP A 437 24.68 14.72 12.66
N ARG A 438 24.00 13.78 13.26
CA ARG A 438 24.56 12.53 13.82
C ARG A 438 23.49 11.49 13.95
N SER A 439 23.88 10.22 14.07
CA SER A 439 22.95 9.13 14.37
C SER A 439 22.21 9.37 15.68
N CYS A 440 20.89 9.22 15.63
CA CYS A 440 20.01 9.40 16.79
C CYS A 440 18.65 8.73 16.54
N THR A 441 17.86 8.58 17.58
CA THR A 441 16.42 8.32 17.44
C THR A 441 15.69 9.64 17.69
N LEU A 442 15.12 10.20 16.62
CA LEU A 442 14.19 11.32 16.74
C LEU A 442 12.89 10.80 17.32
N LYS A 443 12.48 11.32 18.47
CA LYS A 443 11.15 11.10 19.02
C LYS A 443 10.34 12.38 18.90
N ALA A 444 9.07 12.28 18.54
CA ALA A 444 8.18 13.43 18.45
C ALA A 444 6.78 13.10 18.96
N ARG A 445 6.14 14.08 19.62
CA ARG A 445 4.80 13.92 20.21
C ARG A 445 4.05 15.24 20.20
N THR A 446 2.77 15.20 19.83
CA THR A 446 1.89 16.37 19.79
C THR A 446 1.02 16.43 21.05
N PHE A 447 0.86 17.64 21.62
CA PHE A 447 0.04 17.91 22.80
C PHE A 447 -1.02 18.98 22.46
N ASN A 448 -2.23 18.77 22.96
CA ASN A 448 -3.32 19.72 22.86
C ASN A 448 -4.13 19.70 24.17
N GLY A 449 -3.89 20.69 25.05
CA GLY A 449 -4.38 20.69 26.42
C GLY A 449 -3.86 19.47 27.19
N ASP A 450 -4.77 18.73 27.82
CA ASP A 450 -4.45 17.54 28.60
C ASP A 450 -4.29 16.26 27.74
N LYS A 451 -4.53 16.36 26.44
CA LYS A 451 -4.42 15.25 25.51
C LYS A 451 -3.06 15.25 24.81
N SER A 452 -2.59 14.08 24.43
CA SER A 452 -1.37 13.92 23.64
C SER A 452 -1.48 12.79 22.63
N SER A 453 -0.75 12.90 21.53
CA SER A 453 -0.60 11.80 20.56
C SER A 453 0.24 10.66 21.14
N TYR A 454 0.36 9.57 20.36
CA TYR A 454 1.45 8.62 20.55
C TYR A 454 2.78 9.27 20.19
N THR A 455 3.88 8.71 20.71
CA THR A 455 5.22 9.14 20.35
C THR A 455 5.62 8.52 19.03
N TYR A 456 5.98 9.36 18.06
CA TYR A 456 6.63 8.94 16.83
C TYR A 456 8.10 8.73 17.06
N GLU A 457 8.65 7.63 16.55
CA GLU A 457 10.08 7.33 16.59
C GLU A 457 10.62 7.19 15.18
N TYR A 458 11.71 7.89 14.90
CA TYR A 458 12.42 7.84 13.62
C TYR A 458 13.90 7.58 13.89
N PRO A 459 14.38 6.34 13.68
CA PRO A 459 15.80 6.03 13.76
C PRO A 459 16.52 6.70 12.59
N PHE A 460 17.46 7.57 12.89
CA PHE A 460 18.28 8.27 11.92
C PHE A 460 19.73 7.81 12.03
N ILE A 461 20.24 7.23 10.97
CA ILE A 461 21.61 6.74 10.86
C ILE A 461 22.43 7.75 10.04
N TYR A 462 23.52 8.23 10.62
CA TYR A 462 24.47 9.14 9.99
C TYR A 462 25.86 8.52 9.99
N LEU A 463 26.45 8.30 8.81
CA LEU A 463 27.75 7.69 8.63
C LEU A 463 28.70 8.67 7.94
N SER A 464 29.82 8.95 8.63
CA SER A 464 30.89 9.82 8.09
C SER A 464 31.84 9.02 7.22
N ALA A 465 32.24 9.61 6.10
CA ALA A 465 33.19 8.97 5.20
C ALA A 465 34.57 8.76 5.87
N VAL A 466 35.16 7.61 5.61
CA VAL A 466 36.47 7.25 6.16
C VAL A 466 37.56 7.34 5.10
N LYS A 467 38.79 7.58 5.57
CA LYS A 467 40.00 7.50 4.73
C LYS A 467 40.61 6.11 4.91
N ALA A 468 40.53 5.28 3.88
CA ALA A 468 41.11 3.95 3.88
C ALA A 468 42.00 3.72 2.64
N LYS A 469 43.00 2.85 2.77
CA LYS A 469 43.71 2.29 1.62
C LYS A 469 42.91 1.11 1.12
N THR A 470 42.46 1.15 -0.12
CA THR A 470 41.64 0.10 -0.73
C THR A 470 42.37 -0.58 -1.86
N GLY A 471 42.05 -1.85 -2.09
CA GLY A 471 42.37 -2.53 -3.34
C GLY A 471 41.55 -1.99 -4.51
N LYS A 472 41.92 -2.36 -5.74
CA LYS A 472 41.12 -2.03 -6.93
C LYS A 472 39.84 -2.87 -6.96
N GLY A 473 38.78 -2.28 -7.42
CA GLY A 473 37.42 -2.78 -7.70
C GLY A 473 37.00 -4.17 -7.20
N GLY A 474 35.80 -4.24 -6.62
CA GLY A 474 35.17 -5.47 -6.16
C GLY A 474 35.20 -5.67 -4.64
N LEU A 475 34.69 -6.79 -4.20
CA LEU A 475 34.56 -7.21 -2.81
C LEU A 475 35.31 -8.53 -2.58
N ALA A 476 35.83 -8.73 -1.39
CA ALA A 476 36.23 -10.07 -0.95
C ALA A 476 34.97 -10.87 -0.58
N TYR A 477 34.99 -12.17 -0.83
CA TYR A 477 33.98 -13.07 -0.30
C TYR A 477 34.60 -14.27 0.44
N SER A 478 33.92 -14.73 1.48
CA SER A 478 34.14 -15.99 2.17
C SER A 478 32.90 -16.86 1.98
N PHE A 479 33.11 -18.12 1.59
CA PHE A 479 32.05 -19.10 1.36
C PHE A 479 32.10 -20.20 2.41
N TYR A 480 30.98 -20.48 3.02
CA TYR A 480 30.80 -21.50 4.04
C TYR A 480 29.76 -22.52 3.57
N SER A 481 29.96 -23.78 3.81
CA SER A 481 28.98 -24.84 3.64
C SER A 481 29.02 -25.74 4.86
N ASP A 482 28.00 -25.60 5.70
CA ASP A 482 27.89 -26.32 6.97
C ASP A 482 26.42 -26.59 7.27
N PRO A 483 26.00 -27.82 7.54
CA PRO A 483 24.64 -28.14 7.93
C PRO A 483 24.13 -27.41 9.18
N ALA A 484 25.03 -26.80 9.96
CA ALA A 484 24.64 -25.96 11.11
C ALA A 484 24.22 -24.52 10.74
N ILE A 485 24.43 -24.11 9.49
CA ILE A 485 23.96 -22.79 9.00
C ILE A 485 22.44 -22.83 8.92
N ARG A 486 21.75 -21.95 9.67
CA ARG A 486 20.29 -21.86 9.75
C ARG A 486 19.78 -20.42 9.75
N SER A 487 20.68 -19.44 9.81
CA SER A 487 20.40 -18.02 9.92
C SER A 487 21.67 -17.22 9.71
N ILE A 488 21.54 -15.91 9.59
CA ILE A 488 22.70 -14.99 9.55
C ILE A 488 23.52 -15.05 10.85
N VAL A 489 22.88 -15.28 11.98
CA VAL A 489 23.60 -15.49 13.26
C VAL A 489 24.57 -16.65 13.12
N SER A 490 24.12 -17.78 12.54
CA SER A 490 25.00 -18.94 12.30
C SER A 490 26.17 -18.58 11.39
N VAL A 491 25.96 -17.78 10.35
CA VAL A 491 27.03 -17.30 9.44
C VAL A 491 27.99 -16.34 10.16
N ASN A 492 27.47 -15.46 10.99
CA ASN A 492 28.28 -14.50 11.75
C ASN A 492 29.17 -15.16 12.81
N ASP A 493 28.75 -16.29 13.35
CA ASP A 493 29.50 -17.06 14.33
C ASP A 493 30.60 -17.95 13.72
N LEU A 494 30.68 -18.02 12.38
CA LEU A 494 31.71 -18.80 11.70
C LEU A 494 33.06 -18.07 11.73
N THR A 495 34.08 -18.80 12.13
CA THR A 495 35.46 -18.30 12.13
C THR A 495 36.13 -18.49 10.77
N PRO A 496 37.20 -17.73 10.43
CA PRO A 496 37.91 -17.87 9.16
C PRO A 496 38.39 -19.30 8.86
N GLU A 497 38.66 -20.10 9.88
CA GLU A 497 39.11 -21.47 9.72
C GLU A 497 38.00 -22.39 9.19
N ARG A 498 36.74 -21.98 9.26
CA ARG A 498 35.57 -22.75 8.81
C ARG A 498 35.13 -22.44 7.39
N TYR A 499 35.64 -21.40 6.74
CA TYR A 499 35.27 -21.14 5.36
C TYR A 499 35.96 -22.14 4.40
N LYS A 500 35.21 -22.57 3.39
CA LYS A 500 35.71 -23.55 2.40
C LYS A 500 36.40 -22.89 1.23
N ARG A 501 35.97 -21.70 0.86
CA ARG A 501 36.49 -20.96 -0.29
C ARG A 501 36.48 -19.45 0.01
N SER A 502 37.37 -18.73 -0.60
CA SER A 502 37.40 -17.28 -0.61
C SER A 502 37.89 -16.75 -1.95
N GLY A 503 37.58 -15.53 -2.25
CA GLY A 503 37.98 -14.91 -3.49
C GLY A 503 37.53 -13.46 -3.58
N PHE A 504 37.41 -12.99 -4.81
CA PHE A 504 36.94 -11.65 -5.10
C PHE A 504 35.81 -11.70 -6.12
N THR A 505 34.81 -10.84 -5.95
CA THR A 505 33.69 -10.65 -6.86
C THR A 505 33.51 -9.17 -7.16
N ALA A 506 32.89 -8.83 -8.29
CA ALA A 506 32.63 -7.44 -8.66
C ALA A 506 31.52 -6.81 -7.79
N ILE A 507 30.50 -7.59 -7.48
CA ILE A 507 29.33 -7.23 -6.67
C ILE A 507 28.97 -8.41 -5.77
N PRO A 508 28.15 -8.23 -4.72
CA PRO A 508 27.57 -9.38 -3.99
C PRO A 508 26.80 -10.26 -4.97
N SER A 509 27.21 -11.50 -5.14
CA SER A 509 26.57 -12.44 -6.08
C SER A 509 26.96 -13.87 -5.77
N LEU A 510 26.08 -14.80 -6.10
CA LEU A 510 26.36 -16.24 -6.02
C LEU A 510 27.57 -16.59 -6.90
N GLN A 511 28.51 -17.30 -6.33
CA GLN A 511 29.67 -17.81 -7.05
C GLN A 511 29.43 -19.27 -7.40
N LYS A 512 30.05 -19.78 -8.46
CA LYS A 512 29.90 -21.19 -8.86
C LYS A 512 30.34 -22.12 -7.75
N HIS A 513 29.43 -22.98 -7.27
CA HIS A 513 29.65 -24.02 -6.25
C HIS A 513 28.81 -25.27 -6.57
N GLU A 514 29.02 -26.35 -5.82
CA GLU A 514 28.33 -27.64 -6.00
C GLU A 514 27.23 -27.84 -4.95
N GLU A 515 27.27 -27.07 -3.88
CA GLU A 515 26.30 -27.13 -2.80
C GLU A 515 25.00 -26.50 -3.27
N GLU A 516 23.86 -27.15 -3.04
CA GLU A 516 22.53 -26.64 -3.36
C GLU A 516 21.88 -25.90 -2.17
N ASP A 517 22.08 -26.42 -0.95
CA ASP A 517 21.47 -25.92 0.29
C ASP A 517 22.51 -25.79 1.43
N TRP A 518 22.13 -25.06 2.47
CA TRP A 518 22.86 -24.93 3.75
C TRP A 518 24.27 -24.38 3.59
N TYR A 519 24.37 -23.25 2.91
CA TYR A 519 25.62 -22.53 2.76
C TYR A 519 25.43 -21.03 3.07
N GLY A 520 26.53 -20.31 3.14
CA GLY A 520 26.50 -18.88 3.35
C GLY A 520 27.68 -18.17 2.72
N TYR A 521 27.50 -16.91 2.48
CA TYR A 521 28.53 -15.97 2.05
C TYR A 521 28.69 -14.83 3.06
N VAL A 522 29.92 -14.32 3.16
CA VAL A 522 30.18 -12.99 3.73
C VAL A 522 30.94 -12.20 2.67
N PHE A 523 30.31 -11.13 2.18
CA PHE A 523 30.94 -10.17 1.27
C PHE A 523 31.48 -9.00 2.08
N GLU A 524 32.75 -8.62 1.86
CA GLU A 524 33.43 -7.57 2.61
C GLU A 524 34.28 -6.68 1.70
N GLY A 525 34.35 -5.41 2.06
CA GLY A 525 35.14 -4.40 1.35
C GLY A 525 34.73 -2.99 1.66
N TRP A 526 34.72 -2.16 0.65
CA TRP A 526 34.35 -0.76 0.75
C TRP A 526 33.34 -0.41 -0.34
N ILE A 527 32.39 0.46 -0.01
CA ILE A 527 31.51 1.11 -0.98
C ILE A 527 31.85 2.61 -1.01
N LYS A 528 32.00 3.18 -2.21
CA LYS A 528 32.24 4.60 -2.40
C LYS A 528 30.98 5.29 -2.88
N VAL A 529 30.40 6.17 -2.06
CA VAL A 529 29.24 6.95 -2.46
C VAL A 529 29.67 8.28 -3.10
N PRO A 530 29.05 8.67 -4.21
CA PRO A 530 29.49 9.83 -5.01
C PRO A 530 29.12 11.17 -4.38
N VAL A 531 28.00 11.27 -3.69
CA VAL A 531 27.47 12.50 -3.08
C VAL A 531 26.96 12.23 -1.68
N SER A 532 27.02 13.24 -0.81
CA SER A 532 26.45 13.14 0.53
C SER A 532 24.93 13.24 0.50
N GLY A 533 24.24 12.40 1.28
CA GLY A 533 22.78 12.44 1.38
C GLY A 533 22.21 11.13 1.94
N ILE A 534 20.88 11.07 2.06
CA ILE A 534 20.19 9.84 2.45
C ILE A 534 20.16 8.89 1.26
N TYR A 535 20.79 7.74 1.44
CA TYR A 535 20.71 6.58 0.54
C TYR A 535 19.71 5.59 1.12
N SER A 536 18.83 5.08 0.27
CA SER A 536 18.04 3.91 0.58
C SER A 536 18.67 2.69 -0.09
N PHE A 537 18.75 1.57 0.64
CA PHE A 537 19.25 0.30 0.13
C PHE A 537 18.13 -0.74 0.12
N LYS A 538 18.18 -1.67 -0.83
CA LYS A 538 17.26 -2.79 -0.97
C LYS A 538 18.06 -4.10 -1.04
N LEU A 539 17.72 -5.04 -0.17
CA LEU A 539 18.12 -6.44 -0.30
C LEU A 539 16.92 -7.24 -0.79
N ASP A 540 17.13 -7.98 -1.87
CA ASP A 540 16.17 -8.90 -2.46
C ASP A 540 16.89 -10.24 -2.54
N THR A 541 16.67 -11.08 -1.52
CA THR A 541 17.45 -12.31 -1.33
C THR A 541 16.55 -13.47 -0.95
N ASP A 542 16.96 -14.64 -1.37
CA ASP A 542 16.47 -15.95 -0.97
C ASP A 542 17.66 -16.74 -0.45
N ASP A 543 17.78 -17.12 0.84
CA ASP A 543 16.97 -16.80 2.01
C ASP A 543 17.43 -15.49 2.69
N GLY A 544 18.14 -15.62 3.80
CA GLY A 544 18.48 -14.53 4.72
C GLY A 544 19.71 -13.74 4.34
N SER A 545 19.68 -12.45 4.63
CA SER A 545 20.81 -11.52 4.43
C SER A 545 20.76 -10.34 5.40
N GLN A 546 21.90 -9.70 5.59
CA GLN A 546 21.99 -8.42 6.30
C GLN A 546 22.93 -7.48 5.57
N LEU A 547 22.70 -6.18 5.67
CA LEU A 547 23.61 -5.15 5.15
C LEU A 547 24.15 -4.31 6.30
N TYR A 548 25.48 -4.25 6.39
CA TYR A 548 26.19 -3.38 7.31
C TYR A 548 27.00 -2.35 6.53
N LEU A 549 26.92 -1.09 6.96
CA LEU A 549 27.82 -0.01 6.53
C LEU A 549 28.50 0.57 7.78
N ASP A 550 29.84 0.71 7.72
CA ASP A 550 30.67 1.16 8.84
C ASP A 550 30.37 0.42 10.17
N ASP A 551 30.13 -0.89 10.05
CA ASP A 551 29.75 -1.82 11.13
C ASP A 551 28.35 -1.55 11.74
N ILE A 552 27.57 -0.65 11.18
CA ILE A 552 26.17 -0.38 11.57
C ILE A 552 25.22 -1.20 10.69
N LEU A 553 24.30 -1.92 11.33
CA LEU A 553 23.25 -2.66 10.62
C LEU A 553 22.27 -1.69 9.95
N ILE A 554 22.19 -1.75 8.62
CA ILE A 554 21.29 -0.92 7.80
C ILE A 554 20.03 -1.68 7.43
N ILE A 555 20.19 -2.95 7.05
CA ILE A 555 19.06 -3.84 6.71
C ILE A 555 19.24 -5.16 7.46
N ASP A 556 18.18 -5.57 8.14
CA ASP A 556 18.01 -6.91 8.66
C ASP A 556 16.98 -7.67 7.82
N ASN A 557 17.45 -8.65 7.07
CA ASN A 557 16.64 -9.55 6.24
C ASN A 557 16.95 -11.01 6.62
N ASP A 558 17.19 -11.27 7.91
CA ASP A 558 17.53 -12.60 8.42
C ASP A 558 16.26 -13.48 8.57
N TYR A 559 15.75 -13.95 7.45
CA TYR A 559 14.59 -14.83 7.40
C TYR A 559 14.88 -16.08 6.60
N ASN A 560 14.45 -17.23 7.09
CA ASN A 560 14.41 -18.49 6.36
C ASN A 560 12.99 -18.68 5.80
N LYS A 561 12.66 -18.04 4.69
CA LYS A 561 11.28 -17.98 4.17
C LYS A 561 11.16 -17.85 2.64
N GLY A 562 12.24 -18.09 1.90
CA GLY A 562 12.25 -17.81 0.47
C GLY A 562 12.48 -16.32 0.17
N ASN A 563 12.22 -15.91 -1.07
CA ASN A 563 12.55 -14.57 -1.54
C ASN A 563 11.86 -13.46 -0.75
N ILE A 564 12.64 -12.64 -0.03
CA ILE A 564 12.15 -11.49 0.76
C ILE A 564 12.91 -10.24 0.36
N ILE A 565 12.14 -9.15 0.24
CA ILE A 565 12.66 -7.80 0.01
C ILE A 565 12.63 -7.03 1.31
N SER A 566 13.78 -6.52 1.73
CA SER A 566 13.90 -5.59 2.85
C SER A 566 14.66 -4.35 2.46
N THR A 567 14.30 -3.22 3.07
CA THR A 567 14.94 -1.93 2.82
C THR A 567 15.47 -1.30 4.10
N GLY A 568 16.45 -0.41 3.93
CA GLY A 568 16.97 0.42 5.02
C GLY A 568 17.60 1.68 4.47
N ALA A 569 17.65 2.74 5.27
CA ALA A 569 18.17 4.02 4.84
C ALA A 569 19.21 4.57 5.83
N ALA A 570 20.20 5.27 5.29
CA ALA A 570 21.19 5.99 6.07
C ALA A 570 21.66 7.25 5.34
N TYR A 571 21.96 8.29 6.09
CA TYR A 571 22.74 9.40 5.55
C TYR A 571 24.22 9.00 5.46
N LEU A 572 24.77 9.09 4.26
CA LEU A 572 26.18 8.82 3.97
C LEU A 572 26.88 10.11 3.53
N GLU A 573 28.01 10.43 4.13
CA GLU A 573 28.92 11.44 3.56
C GLU A 573 29.57 10.90 2.27
N ALA A 574 29.77 11.76 1.28
CA ALA A 574 30.47 11.36 0.05
C ALA A 574 31.87 10.81 0.35
N GLY A 575 32.18 9.62 -0.09
CA GLY A 575 33.46 8.96 0.19
C GLY A 575 33.34 7.46 0.39
N LEU A 576 34.30 6.89 1.11
CA LEU A 576 34.35 5.44 1.38
C LEU A 576 33.63 5.11 2.68
N HIS A 577 32.86 4.03 2.63
CA HIS A 577 32.23 3.39 3.77
C HIS A 577 32.58 1.91 3.80
N LYS A 578 32.81 1.36 4.98
CA LYS A 578 33.05 -0.07 5.14
C LYS A 578 31.77 -0.83 4.74
N PHE A 579 31.91 -1.86 3.95
CA PHE A 579 30.82 -2.67 3.46
C PHE A 579 30.94 -4.10 3.97
N ARG A 580 29.85 -4.65 4.51
CA ARG A 580 29.75 -6.06 4.87
C ARG A 580 28.33 -6.54 4.62
N MET A 581 28.19 -7.68 3.93
CA MET A 581 26.91 -8.32 3.63
C MET A 581 27.04 -9.84 3.86
N PRO A 582 26.58 -10.36 5.00
CA PRO A 582 26.39 -11.80 5.18
C PRO A 582 25.09 -12.23 4.49
N TYR A 583 25.12 -13.45 3.98
CA TYR A 583 24.02 -14.14 3.31
C TYR A 583 24.02 -15.61 3.70
N PHE A 584 22.87 -16.22 3.84
CA PHE A 584 22.73 -17.66 3.94
C PHE A 584 21.61 -18.18 3.04
N GLU A 585 21.83 -19.41 2.58
CA GLU A 585 20.88 -20.21 1.80
C GLU A 585 20.48 -21.43 2.61
N GLY A 586 19.17 -21.66 2.72
CA GLY A 586 18.60 -22.81 3.41
C GLY A 586 18.09 -23.89 2.47
N HIS A 587 17.10 -23.58 1.64
CA HIS A 587 16.44 -24.54 0.75
C HIS A 587 15.81 -23.87 -0.48
N ASN A 588 15.78 -24.58 -1.59
CA ASN A 588 15.06 -24.29 -2.85
C ASN A 588 15.74 -23.25 -3.73
N ASP A 589 15.06 -22.10 -3.97
CA ASP A 589 15.57 -21.07 -4.87
C ASP A 589 16.66 -20.24 -4.20
N GLN A 590 17.51 -19.62 -5.02
CA GLN A 590 18.68 -18.88 -4.56
C GLN A 590 18.74 -17.52 -5.23
N LYS A 591 18.82 -16.44 -4.45
CA LYS A 591 18.87 -15.09 -4.99
C LYS A 591 19.70 -14.16 -4.13
N ILE A 592 20.54 -13.34 -4.78
CA ILE A 592 21.24 -12.21 -4.16
C ILE A 592 21.14 -11.02 -5.08
N GLU A 593 20.38 -10.01 -4.69
CA GLU A 593 20.32 -8.72 -5.36
C GLU A 593 20.44 -7.58 -4.34
N LEU A 594 21.38 -6.67 -4.58
CA LEU A 594 21.57 -5.45 -3.81
C LEU A 594 21.29 -4.25 -4.68
N GLY A 595 20.27 -3.49 -4.33
CA GLY A 595 19.93 -2.21 -4.96
C GLY A 595 20.16 -1.02 -4.05
N TRP A 596 20.26 0.16 -4.64
CA TRP A 596 20.23 1.43 -3.93
C TRP A 596 19.42 2.49 -4.66
N ALA A 597 18.90 3.44 -3.89
CA ALA A 597 18.38 4.70 -4.40
C ALA A 597 19.29 5.84 -3.91
N LEU A 598 19.72 6.68 -4.84
CA LEU A 598 20.60 7.83 -4.58
C LEU A 598 19.81 8.93 -3.84
N PRO A 599 20.47 9.86 -3.15
CA PRO A 599 19.83 10.99 -2.49
C PRO A 599 18.89 11.75 -3.43
N GLY A 600 17.63 11.89 -3.00
CA GLY A 600 16.56 12.52 -3.80
C GLY A 600 15.94 11.64 -4.88
N SER A 601 16.45 10.41 -5.07
CA SER A 601 15.82 9.39 -5.91
C SER A 601 14.95 8.47 -5.07
N ILE A 602 13.84 8.06 -5.64
CA ILE A 602 12.95 7.03 -5.10
C ILE A 602 13.15 5.68 -5.79
N ARG A 603 13.88 5.67 -6.90
CA ARG A 603 14.11 4.50 -7.73
C ARG A 603 15.30 3.69 -7.24
N PHE A 604 15.08 2.43 -6.96
CA PHE A 604 16.14 1.47 -6.72
C PHE A 604 16.75 0.99 -8.04
N THR A 605 18.07 1.10 -8.14
CA THR A 605 18.86 0.52 -9.22
C THR A 605 19.88 -0.44 -8.62
N PRO A 606 20.35 -1.45 -9.36
CA PRO A 606 21.45 -2.28 -8.89
C PRO A 606 22.64 -1.42 -8.48
N VAL A 607 23.28 -1.75 -7.36
CA VAL A 607 24.51 -1.05 -6.96
C VAL A 607 25.61 -1.38 -7.96
N PRO A 608 26.18 -0.38 -8.66
CA PRO A 608 27.11 -0.64 -9.75
C PRO A 608 28.48 -1.15 -9.25
N ALA A 609 29.12 -2.01 -10.02
CA ALA A 609 30.38 -2.67 -9.63
C ALA A 609 31.55 -1.70 -9.37
N GLU A 610 31.57 -0.56 -10.04
CA GLU A 610 32.63 0.47 -9.95
C GLU A 610 32.68 1.18 -8.61
N VAL A 611 31.61 1.10 -7.79
CA VAL A 611 31.62 1.71 -6.46
C VAL A 611 32.18 0.79 -5.38
N PHE A 612 32.42 -0.49 -5.69
CA PHE A 612 32.99 -1.44 -4.73
C PHE A 612 34.51 -1.52 -4.84
N PHE A 613 35.18 -1.61 -3.69
CA PHE A 613 36.62 -1.70 -3.56
C PHE A 613 37.00 -2.79 -2.57
N LYS A 614 38.06 -3.54 -2.88
CA LYS A 614 38.58 -4.60 -2.02
C LYS A 614 39.09 -4.05 -0.70
N PRO A 615 39.04 -4.86 0.38
CA PRO A 615 39.59 -4.54 1.67
C PRO A 615 41.05 -4.12 1.64
#